data_ec92d9f73dac3d828c32dfc4a40a5453
#
_entry.id   ec92d9f73dac3d828c32dfc4a40a5453
#
_cell.length_a   1.000
_cell.length_b   1.000
_cell.length_c   1.000
_cell.angle_alpha   90.00
_cell.angle_beta   90.00
_cell.angle_gamma   90.00
#
_symmetry.space_group_name_H-M   'P 1'
#
loop_
_entity.id
_entity.type
_entity.pdbx_description
1 polymer ?
#
loop_
_entity_poly.entity_id
_entity_poly.type
_entity_poly.pdbx_seq_one_letter_code
_entity_poly.pdbx_strand_id
1 'polypeptide(L)'
;MTRRVHPLFILMATLTHLRSLVIPIAVLLFNDLKNDGFGFYTMIGVAVVSLVILLFGIVSWYFYTFTIDEQSIRVNKGVFRKSERTTQRQRIESIGINQNVLERLLGLATLTVETSSDSGKPEVELKGVRLDFAKQLKSTIGTGTTQPVLEQEAGETYTVSLTDLLFAGALSGRLGLALVGVGAVYQFVNRFIEQYISQVFNELLHLSLLLLLVIGGAVLFLIYVGSILVFVLRYGSFRATLNKRRMTIGYGLVNRTEVVFHQDKVQALVIEENWIKRRFKRAHLSLHIISASGEEEKLLLHPFIRVADIDHFLKRFLPRFKQLTPEKRAVDRGFFYIVRWPLLSYASLLTVLNGALIYWLPESIRYLGLILFLFLPLYYILARSGYKNTRYGYQNDLFVLRKELVNRETIYAPRLKIEAFSSQVSRFLEEKDILKFQITLRGSSVFQAGYFTQAEFVEVLGWYQQTFLKPIPPSAGTDRSDGEYVEET
;
A
#
# COMPACT_ATOMS: atom_id res chain seq x y z
N MET A 1 -15.15 -27.94 18.12
CA MET A 1 -14.76 -29.06 17.24
C MET A 1 -13.59 -28.65 16.36
N THR A 2 -12.49 -29.46 16.38
CA THR A 2 -11.32 -29.19 15.54
C THR A 2 -11.63 -29.52 14.09
N ARG A 3 -11.41 -28.57 13.20
CA ARG A 3 -11.62 -28.72 11.75
C ARG A 3 -10.28 -28.57 11.01
N ARG A 4 -10.17 -29.18 9.84
CA ARG A 4 -9.04 -28.99 8.92
C ARG A 4 -9.43 -28.02 7.82
N VAL A 5 -8.42 -27.36 7.27
CA VAL A 5 -8.60 -26.57 6.04
C VAL A 5 -8.94 -27.49 4.87
N HIS A 6 -9.49 -26.94 3.81
CA HIS A 6 -9.94 -27.73 2.67
C HIS A 6 -8.78 -28.48 2.01
N PRO A 7 -8.95 -29.75 1.57
CA PRO A 7 -7.86 -30.54 0.94
C PRO A 7 -7.18 -29.86 -0.25
N LEU A 8 -7.92 -29.02 -0.99
CA LEU A 8 -7.35 -28.21 -2.09
C LEU A 8 -6.25 -27.23 -1.62
N PHE A 9 -6.11 -27.00 -0.32
CA PHE A 9 -4.96 -26.29 0.25
C PHE A 9 -3.62 -26.96 -0.11
N ILE A 10 -3.61 -28.29 -0.25
CA ILE A 10 -2.41 -29.04 -0.68
C ILE A 10 -1.94 -28.51 -2.03
N LEU A 11 -2.86 -28.36 -3.00
CA LEU A 11 -2.55 -27.83 -4.32
C LEU A 11 -2.01 -26.40 -4.24
N MET A 12 -2.63 -25.56 -3.41
CA MET A 12 -2.18 -24.19 -3.21
C MET A 12 -0.78 -24.11 -2.57
N ALA A 13 -0.54 -24.90 -1.54
CA ALA A 13 0.76 -24.98 -0.87
C ALA A 13 1.85 -25.45 -1.84
N THR A 14 1.57 -26.53 -2.58
CA THR A 14 2.48 -27.08 -3.59
C THR A 14 2.79 -26.06 -4.68
N LEU A 15 1.79 -25.40 -5.25
CA LEU A 15 1.99 -24.38 -6.29
C LEU A 15 2.74 -23.15 -5.77
N THR A 16 2.52 -22.76 -4.51
CA THR A 16 3.24 -21.63 -3.90
C THR A 16 4.74 -21.95 -3.75
N HIS A 17 5.07 -23.17 -3.31
CA HIS A 17 6.47 -23.59 -3.20
C HIS A 17 7.10 -23.86 -4.58
N LEU A 18 6.33 -24.44 -5.51
CA LEU A 18 6.79 -24.65 -6.88
C LEU A 18 7.11 -23.32 -7.58
N ARG A 19 6.29 -22.29 -7.35
CA ARG A 19 6.53 -20.95 -7.90
C ARG A 19 7.88 -20.37 -7.46
N SER A 20 8.33 -20.61 -6.24
CA SER A 20 9.65 -20.15 -5.75
C SER A 20 10.81 -20.91 -6.41
N LEU A 21 10.55 -22.10 -6.94
CA LEU A 21 11.53 -22.94 -7.63
C LEU A 21 11.45 -22.85 -9.17
N VAL A 22 10.47 -22.13 -9.74
CA VAL A 22 10.35 -21.95 -11.20
C VAL A 22 11.65 -21.41 -11.79
N ILE A 23 12.26 -20.40 -11.16
CA ILE A 23 13.52 -19.82 -11.61
C ILE A 23 14.68 -20.81 -11.52
N PRO A 24 14.99 -21.44 -10.36
CA PRO A 24 16.03 -22.46 -10.26
C PRO A 24 15.81 -23.62 -11.25
N ILE A 25 14.59 -24.13 -11.36
CA ILE A 25 14.26 -25.23 -12.28
C ILE A 25 14.43 -24.79 -13.74
N ALA A 26 13.97 -23.59 -14.11
CA ALA A 26 14.18 -23.06 -15.45
C ALA A 26 15.67 -22.91 -15.79
N VAL A 27 16.50 -22.46 -14.84
CA VAL A 27 17.95 -22.38 -15.02
C VAL A 27 18.57 -23.77 -15.25
N LEU A 28 18.18 -24.77 -14.46
CA LEU A 28 18.67 -26.14 -14.61
C LEU A 28 18.27 -26.75 -15.96
N LEU A 29 16.99 -26.71 -16.29
CA LEU A 29 16.47 -27.26 -17.55
C LEU A 29 17.11 -26.59 -18.76
N PHE A 30 17.41 -25.30 -18.63
CA PHE A 30 18.00 -24.55 -19.73
C PHE A 30 19.50 -24.83 -19.88
N ASN A 31 20.22 -25.01 -18.79
CA ASN A 31 21.63 -25.43 -18.84
C ASN A 31 21.78 -26.77 -19.54
N ASP A 32 20.82 -27.69 -19.33
CA ASP A 32 20.79 -28.97 -20.03
C ASP A 32 20.51 -28.82 -21.53
N LEU A 33 19.56 -27.94 -21.90
CA LEU A 33 19.27 -27.65 -23.32
C LEU A 33 20.49 -27.13 -24.09
N LYS A 34 21.40 -26.41 -23.39
CA LYS A 34 22.62 -25.85 -23.98
C LYS A 34 23.72 -26.92 -24.18
N ASN A 35 23.66 -28.03 -23.42
CA ASN A 35 24.66 -29.09 -23.39
C ASN A 35 24.11 -30.42 -23.98
N ASP A 36 23.58 -30.39 -25.21
CA ASP A 36 23.09 -31.53 -25.98
C ASP A 36 21.69 -32.11 -25.60
N GLY A 37 20.84 -31.38 -24.91
CA GLY A 37 19.46 -31.74 -24.65
C GLY A 37 19.13 -32.05 -23.20
N PHE A 38 17.87 -32.39 -22.94
CA PHE A 38 17.41 -32.69 -21.57
C PHE A 38 18.10 -33.92 -21.00
N GLY A 39 19.01 -33.72 -20.02
CA GLY A 39 19.65 -34.80 -19.31
C GLY A 39 18.61 -35.62 -18.53
N PHE A 40 18.67 -36.94 -18.67
CA PHE A 40 17.83 -37.86 -17.93
C PHE A 40 17.87 -37.62 -16.40
N TYR A 41 19.07 -37.31 -15.86
CA TYR A 41 19.25 -37.02 -14.44
C TYR A 41 18.59 -35.70 -14.00
N THR A 42 18.54 -34.69 -14.85
CA THR A 42 17.89 -33.41 -14.54
C THR A 42 16.37 -33.56 -14.50
N MET A 43 15.79 -34.34 -15.42
CA MET A 43 14.37 -34.66 -15.40
C MET A 43 13.98 -35.45 -14.14
N ILE A 44 14.79 -36.43 -13.76
CA ILE A 44 14.60 -37.16 -12.49
C ILE A 44 14.71 -36.18 -11.28
N GLY A 45 15.73 -35.33 -11.27
CA GLY A 45 15.93 -34.35 -10.20
C GLY A 45 14.72 -33.41 -10.03
N VAL A 46 14.21 -32.87 -11.13
CA VAL A 46 12.99 -32.02 -11.13
C VAL A 46 11.76 -32.81 -10.64
N ALA A 47 11.60 -34.05 -11.11
CA ALA A 47 10.49 -34.90 -10.69
C ALA A 47 10.56 -35.23 -9.18
N VAL A 48 11.74 -35.58 -8.67
CA VAL A 48 11.97 -35.85 -7.24
C VAL A 48 11.68 -34.59 -6.39
N VAL A 49 12.20 -33.44 -6.78
CA VAL A 49 11.95 -32.17 -6.06
C VAL A 49 10.46 -31.84 -6.05
N SER A 50 9.77 -32.00 -7.19
CA SER A 50 8.33 -31.77 -7.30
C SER A 50 7.53 -32.72 -6.40
N LEU A 51 7.94 -34.01 -6.33
CA LEU A 51 7.34 -35.00 -5.46
C LEU A 51 7.55 -34.67 -3.98
N VAL A 52 8.75 -34.26 -3.59
CA VAL A 52 9.06 -33.83 -2.21
C VAL A 52 8.22 -32.63 -1.80
N ILE A 53 8.04 -31.65 -2.68
CA ILE A 53 7.18 -30.48 -2.42
C ILE A 53 5.73 -30.91 -2.25
N LEU A 54 5.23 -31.81 -3.08
CA LEU A 54 3.87 -32.34 -2.97
C LEU A 54 3.67 -33.07 -1.62
N LEU A 55 4.59 -33.94 -1.25
CA LEU A 55 4.55 -34.65 0.04
C LEU A 55 4.59 -33.66 1.21
N PHE A 56 5.43 -32.63 1.12
CA PHE A 56 5.48 -31.57 2.14
C PHE A 56 4.16 -30.77 2.21
N GLY A 57 3.53 -30.53 1.07
CA GLY A 57 2.19 -29.92 1.00
C GLY A 57 1.13 -30.75 1.71
N ILE A 58 1.14 -32.09 1.51
CA ILE A 58 0.22 -33.03 2.17
C ILE A 58 0.45 -33.04 3.69
N VAL A 59 1.71 -33.14 4.11
CA VAL A 59 2.06 -33.13 5.53
C VAL A 59 1.68 -31.81 6.19
N SER A 60 1.94 -30.69 5.51
CA SER A 60 1.57 -29.35 5.99
C SER A 60 0.06 -29.21 6.16
N TRP A 61 -0.73 -29.71 5.19
CA TRP A 61 -2.18 -29.75 5.28
C TRP A 61 -2.67 -30.61 6.47
N TYR A 62 -2.07 -31.76 6.70
CA TYR A 62 -2.44 -32.65 7.79
C TYR A 62 -2.31 -31.99 9.16
N PHE A 63 -1.24 -31.21 9.38
CA PHE A 63 -0.98 -30.50 10.63
C PHE A 63 -1.67 -29.12 10.72
N TYR A 64 -2.31 -28.64 9.63
CA TYR A 64 -3.01 -27.37 9.65
C TYR A 64 -4.45 -27.55 10.09
N THR A 65 -4.71 -27.31 11.37
CA THR A 65 -6.03 -27.44 11.99
C THR A 65 -6.47 -26.15 12.65
N PHE A 66 -7.77 -25.94 12.73
CA PHE A 66 -8.34 -24.80 13.44
C PHE A 66 -9.55 -25.23 14.26
N THR A 67 -9.77 -24.53 15.36
CA THR A 67 -10.93 -24.69 16.25
C THR A 67 -11.58 -23.33 16.44
N ILE A 68 -12.88 -23.26 16.26
CA ILE A 68 -13.67 -22.06 16.50
C ILE A 68 -14.64 -22.37 17.60
N ASP A 69 -14.46 -21.70 18.72
CA ASP A 69 -15.34 -21.75 19.87
C ASP A 69 -16.11 -20.43 20.00
N GLU A 70 -17.11 -20.38 20.87
CA GLU A 70 -17.91 -19.15 21.08
C GLU A 70 -17.07 -17.96 21.55
N GLN A 71 -15.95 -18.23 22.24
CA GLN A 71 -15.10 -17.22 22.87
C GLN A 71 -13.74 -17.03 22.16
N SER A 72 -13.29 -17.98 21.34
CA SER A 72 -11.95 -17.96 20.78
C SER A 72 -11.83 -18.65 19.42
N ILE A 73 -10.84 -18.20 18.64
CA ILE A 73 -10.36 -18.85 17.43
C ILE A 73 -8.95 -19.35 17.72
N ARG A 74 -8.75 -20.67 17.58
CA ARG A 74 -7.45 -21.32 17.76
C ARG A 74 -7.00 -21.89 16.43
N VAL A 75 -5.76 -21.62 16.05
CA VAL A 75 -5.15 -22.14 14.83
C VAL A 75 -3.82 -22.82 15.16
N ASN A 76 -3.72 -24.06 14.74
CA ASN A 76 -2.50 -24.86 14.86
C ASN A 76 -1.91 -25.07 13.48
N LYS A 77 -0.63 -24.72 13.32
CA LYS A 77 0.11 -24.91 12.06
C LYS A 77 1.57 -25.27 12.31
N GLY A 78 2.18 -25.91 11.33
CA GLY A 78 3.60 -26.24 11.30
C GLY A 78 3.89 -27.72 11.44
N VAL A 79 4.85 -28.21 10.64
CA VAL A 79 5.29 -29.61 10.58
C VAL A 79 6.42 -29.84 11.59
N PHE A 80 7.52 -29.08 11.48
CA PHE A 80 8.69 -29.18 12.35
C PHE A 80 8.57 -28.28 13.59
N ARG A 81 8.09 -27.07 13.40
CA ARG A 81 7.85 -26.11 14.48
C ARG A 81 6.34 -25.87 14.60
N LYS A 82 5.75 -26.50 15.61
CA LYS A 82 4.33 -26.28 15.91
C LYS A 82 4.12 -24.85 16.40
N SER A 83 3.20 -24.14 15.78
CA SER A 83 2.75 -22.82 16.18
C SER A 83 1.27 -22.88 16.46
N GLU A 84 0.89 -22.67 17.71
CA GLU A 84 -0.48 -22.52 18.15
C GLU A 84 -0.75 -21.05 18.40
N ARG A 85 -1.81 -20.52 17.79
CA ARG A 85 -2.28 -19.16 18.02
C ARG A 85 -3.73 -19.20 18.43
N THR A 86 -4.04 -18.57 19.55
CA THR A 86 -5.39 -18.47 20.09
C THR A 86 -5.77 -17.00 20.22
N THR A 87 -6.85 -16.62 19.58
CA THR A 87 -7.36 -15.23 19.58
C THR A 87 -8.75 -15.22 20.22
N GLN A 88 -8.93 -14.41 21.24
CA GLN A 88 -10.23 -14.20 21.87
C GLN A 88 -11.12 -13.35 20.97
N ARG A 89 -12.39 -13.76 20.83
CA ARG A 89 -13.36 -13.08 19.97
C ARG A 89 -13.53 -11.59 20.30
N GLN A 90 -13.47 -11.23 21.58
CA GLN A 90 -13.58 -9.85 22.06
C GLN A 90 -12.43 -8.95 21.62
N ARG A 91 -11.27 -9.55 21.29
CA ARG A 91 -10.08 -8.83 20.81
C ARG A 91 -10.05 -8.65 19.30
N ILE A 92 -10.99 -9.27 18.58
CA ILE A 92 -11.02 -9.18 17.11
C ILE A 92 -11.52 -7.80 16.71
N GLU A 93 -10.67 -7.06 16.02
CA GLU A 93 -10.97 -5.72 15.53
C GLU A 93 -11.38 -5.70 14.07
N SER A 94 -10.73 -6.51 13.24
CA SER A 94 -11.08 -6.62 11.83
C SER A 94 -11.01 -8.05 11.32
N ILE A 95 -11.81 -8.34 10.28
CA ILE A 95 -11.79 -9.62 9.58
C ILE A 95 -11.74 -9.32 8.08
N GLY A 96 -10.61 -9.68 7.46
CA GLY A 96 -10.39 -9.60 6.03
C GLY A 96 -10.68 -10.94 5.35
N ILE A 97 -11.26 -10.89 4.15
CA ILE A 97 -11.38 -12.04 3.25
C ILE A 97 -10.60 -11.70 1.99
N ASN A 98 -9.54 -12.45 1.75
CA ASN A 98 -8.71 -12.32 0.58
C ASN A 98 -8.86 -13.57 -0.29
N GLN A 99 -8.91 -13.38 -1.60
CA GLN A 99 -8.90 -14.47 -2.55
C GLN A 99 -7.86 -14.19 -3.64
N ASN A 100 -6.88 -15.07 -3.75
CA ASN A 100 -6.02 -15.08 -4.92
C ASN A 100 -6.70 -15.83 -6.10
N VAL A 101 -6.08 -15.81 -7.28
CA VAL A 101 -6.63 -16.43 -8.50
C VAL A 101 -6.97 -17.91 -8.27
N LEU A 102 -6.06 -18.65 -7.66
CA LEU A 102 -6.22 -20.10 -7.42
C LEU A 102 -7.34 -20.36 -6.39
N GLU A 103 -7.39 -19.58 -5.31
CA GLU A 103 -8.45 -19.68 -4.31
C GLU A 103 -9.81 -19.41 -4.94
N ARG A 104 -9.89 -18.42 -5.82
CA ARG A 104 -11.13 -18.08 -6.51
C ARG A 104 -11.60 -19.20 -7.44
N LEU A 105 -10.70 -19.79 -8.24
CA LEU A 105 -11.02 -20.93 -9.10
C LEU A 105 -11.49 -22.15 -8.32
N LEU A 106 -10.93 -22.34 -7.12
CA LEU A 106 -11.22 -23.46 -6.24
C LEU A 106 -12.36 -23.19 -5.25
N GLY A 107 -12.99 -21.98 -5.28
CA GLY A 107 -14.03 -21.58 -4.32
C GLY A 107 -13.53 -21.43 -2.89
N LEU A 108 -12.21 -21.21 -2.71
CA LEU A 108 -11.56 -21.03 -1.42
C LEU A 108 -11.31 -19.55 -1.13
N ALA A 109 -10.93 -19.26 0.10
CA ALA A 109 -10.52 -17.93 0.55
C ALA A 109 -9.48 -18.04 1.68
N THR A 110 -8.71 -16.99 1.85
CA THR A 110 -7.89 -16.75 3.04
C THR A 110 -8.61 -15.76 3.93
N LEU A 111 -8.92 -16.16 5.16
CA LEU A 111 -9.49 -15.31 6.18
C LEU A 111 -8.36 -14.78 7.07
N THR A 112 -8.26 -13.47 7.18
CA THR A 112 -7.32 -12.78 8.08
C THR A 112 -8.09 -12.21 9.26
N VAL A 113 -7.65 -12.54 10.48
CA VAL A 113 -8.22 -12.04 11.72
C VAL A 113 -7.18 -11.16 12.40
N GLU A 114 -7.54 -9.93 12.66
CA GLU A 114 -6.67 -8.93 13.27
C GLU A 114 -7.21 -8.57 14.65
N THR A 115 -6.28 -8.38 15.59
CA THR A 115 -6.57 -8.02 16.98
C THR A 115 -5.70 -6.84 17.42
N SER A 116 -6.01 -6.27 18.55
CA SER A 116 -5.29 -5.11 19.14
C SER A 116 -3.85 -5.41 19.59
N SER A 117 -3.20 -6.47 19.10
CA SER A 117 -1.85 -6.83 19.55
C SER A 117 -0.76 -6.17 18.70
N ASP A 118 0.32 -5.74 19.35
CA ASP A 118 1.45 -4.95 18.78
C ASP A 118 2.35 -5.69 17.77
N SER A 119 1.96 -6.85 17.27
CA SER A 119 2.89 -7.72 16.52
C SER A 119 2.99 -7.51 15.00
N GLY A 120 2.31 -6.52 14.43
CA GLY A 120 2.45 -6.12 13.02
C GLY A 120 2.04 -7.14 11.96
N LYS A 121 1.54 -8.30 12.35
CA LYS A 121 1.06 -9.35 11.45
C LYS A 121 -0.33 -9.78 11.89
N PRO A 122 -1.21 -10.17 10.93
CA PRO A 122 -2.50 -10.72 11.31
C PRO A 122 -2.28 -11.85 12.33
N GLU A 123 -2.96 -11.75 13.47
CA GLU A 123 -2.75 -12.68 14.58
C GLU A 123 -3.14 -14.09 14.16
N VAL A 124 -4.19 -14.20 13.36
CA VAL A 124 -4.64 -15.46 12.79
C VAL A 124 -4.92 -15.30 11.29
N GLU A 125 -4.30 -16.17 10.51
CA GLU A 125 -4.52 -16.29 9.07
C GLU A 125 -4.97 -17.73 8.77
N LEU A 126 -6.23 -17.88 8.32
CA LEU A 126 -6.82 -19.15 7.92
C LEU A 126 -6.82 -19.24 6.39
N LYS A 127 -5.83 -19.95 5.82
CA LYS A 127 -5.73 -20.16 4.37
C LYS A 127 -6.52 -21.39 3.94
N GLY A 128 -7.11 -21.32 2.73
CA GLY A 128 -7.76 -22.46 2.11
C GLY A 128 -9.05 -22.90 2.81
N VAL A 129 -9.83 -21.96 3.31
CA VAL A 129 -11.21 -22.20 3.79
C VAL A 129 -12.22 -21.96 2.68
N ARG A 130 -13.37 -22.63 2.69
CA ARG A 130 -14.43 -22.35 1.71
C ARG A 130 -14.94 -20.92 1.85
N LEU A 131 -15.18 -20.27 0.73
CA LEU A 131 -15.62 -18.88 0.70
C LEU A 131 -16.92 -18.65 1.51
N ASP A 132 -17.87 -19.57 1.40
CA ASP A 132 -19.15 -19.48 2.13
C ASP A 132 -18.92 -19.55 3.64
N PHE A 133 -18.04 -20.45 4.09
CA PHE A 133 -17.65 -20.55 5.48
C PHE A 133 -16.93 -19.28 5.97
N ALA A 134 -16.01 -18.72 5.17
CA ALA A 134 -15.34 -17.46 5.49
C ALA A 134 -16.33 -16.31 5.63
N LYS A 135 -17.35 -16.21 4.75
CA LYS A 135 -18.42 -15.21 4.81
C LYS A 135 -19.30 -15.39 6.07
N GLN A 136 -19.71 -16.63 6.34
CA GLN A 136 -20.50 -16.95 7.53
C GLN A 136 -19.72 -16.62 8.82
N LEU A 137 -18.44 -16.95 8.87
CA LEU A 137 -17.59 -16.64 10.02
C LEU A 137 -17.44 -15.13 10.21
N LYS A 138 -17.25 -14.39 9.12
CA LYS A 138 -17.18 -12.93 9.11
C LYS A 138 -18.50 -12.31 9.64
N SER A 139 -19.64 -12.81 9.22
CA SER A 139 -20.94 -12.34 9.72
C SER A 139 -21.14 -12.68 11.19
N THR A 140 -20.76 -13.88 11.63
CA THR A 140 -20.94 -14.35 13.02
C THR A 140 -19.99 -13.67 14.01
N ILE A 141 -18.75 -13.38 13.62
CA ILE A 141 -17.75 -12.77 14.51
C ILE A 141 -17.80 -11.24 14.41
N GLY A 142 -18.12 -10.71 13.22
CA GLY A 142 -18.21 -9.27 12.97
C GLY A 142 -19.34 -8.57 13.73
N THR A 143 -20.25 -9.32 14.29
CA THR A 143 -21.34 -8.80 15.14
C THR A 143 -20.99 -9.06 16.59
N GLY A 144 -20.27 -8.11 17.21
CA GLY A 144 -20.07 -8.08 18.68
C GLY A 144 -21.36 -7.90 19.49
N THR A 145 -22.51 -8.11 18.89
CA THR A 145 -23.85 -8.18 19.52
C THR A 145 -24.63 -9.30 18.86
N THR A 146 -25.15 -10.17 19.69
CA THR A 146 -26.02 -11.30 19.41
C THR A 146 -27.35 -10.85 18.76
N GLN A 147 -27.28 -10.49 17.47
CA GLN A 147 -28.49 -10.43 16.66
C GLN A 147 -28.20 -11.10 15.31
N PRO A 148 -28.99 -12.11 14.90
CA PRO A 148 -28.89 -12.64 13.54
C PRO A 148 -29.14 -11.48 12.60
N VAL A 149 -28.20 -11.27 11.65
CA VAL A 149 -28.41 -10.30 10.57
C VAL A 149 -29.50 -10.89 9.67
N LEU A 150 -30.71 -10.66 10.04
CA LEU A 150 -31.86 -10.64 9.14
C LEU A 150 -31.61 -9.40 8.24
N GLU A 151 -31.53 -9.66 6.94
CA GLU A 151 -31.56 -8.71 5.84
C GLU A 151 -30.54 -7.57 5.92
N GLN A 152 -29.63 -7.58 4.98
CA GLN A 152 -28.80 -6.46 4.59
C GLN A 152 -29.71 -5.23 4.42
N GLU A 153 -29.85 -4.41 5.46
CA GLU A 153 -30.18 -3.01 5.22
C GLU A 153 -29.14 -2.52 4.21
N ALA A 154 -29.65 -2.15 3.05
CA ALA A 154 -28.84 -1.75 1.91
C ALA A 154 -27.99 -0.53 2.31
N GLY A 155 -26.79 -0.79 2.80
CA GLY A 155 -25.82 0.25 3.10
C GLY A 155 -25.55 1.05 1.82
N GLU A 156 -25.27 2.31 1.96
CA GLU A 156 -24.93 3.14 0.83
C GLU A 156 -23.71 2.60 0.10
N THR A 157 -23.89 2.19 -1.14
CA THR A 157 -22.83 1.60 -1.96
C THR A 157 -22.40 2.58 -3.04
N TYR A 158 -21.10 2.74 -3.18
CA TYR A 158 -20.46 3.48 -4.26
C TYR A 158 -19.61 2.52 -5.10
N THR A 159 -19.72 2.63 -6.42
CA THR A 159 -18.96 1.81 -7.37
C THR A 159 -18.23 2.70 -8.37
N VAL A 160 -17.08 2.25 -8.87
CA VAL A 160 -16.31 2.95 -9.90
C VAL A 160 -16.55 2.26 -11.25
N SER A 161 -16.79 3.06 -12.29
CA SER A 161 -17.03 2.54 -13.64
C SER A 161 -15.73 1.97 -14.25
N LEU A 162 -15.88 1.03 -15.19
CA LEU A 162 -14.73 0.46 -15.91
C LEU A 162 -13.99 1.55 -16.71
N THR A 163 -14.71 2.50 -17.31
CA THR A 163 -14.14 3.62 -18.04
C THR A 163 -13.28 4.51 -17.15
N ASP A 164 -13.73 4.82 -15.92
CA ASP A 164 -12.92 5.58 -14.96
C ASP A 164 -11.68 4.79 -14.53
N LEU A 165 -11.76 3.47 -14.42
CA LEU A 165 -10.62 2.61 -14.09
C LEU A 165 -9.60 2.52 -15.23
N LEU A 166 -10.04 2.42 -16.48
CA LEU A 166 -9.15 2.48 -17.65
C LEU A 166 -8.43 3.83 -17.71
N PHE A 167 -9.16 4.91 -17.51
CA PHE A 167 -8.60 6.25 -17.48
C PHE A 167 -7.64 6.44 -16.29
N ALA A 168 -7.97 5.88 -15.13
CA ALA A 168 -7.08 5.84 -13.96
C ALA A 168 -5.79 5.09 -14.25
N GLY A 169 -5.87 3.95 -14.91
CA GLY A 169 -4.73 3.14 -15.34
C GLY A 169 -3.81 3.92 -16.28
N ALA A 170 -4.40 4.58 -17.29
CA ALA A 170 -3.67 5.42 -18.23
C ALA A 170 -2.91 6.58 -17.54
N LEU A 171 -3.49 7.18 -16.50
CA LEU A 171 -2.88 8.28 -15.74
C LEU A 171 -2.07 7.82 -14.50
N SER A 172 -1.91 6.51 -14.28
CA SER A 172 -1.30 5.98 -13.05
C SER A 172 0.21 6.25 -12.91
N GLY A 173 0.88 6.59 -14.02
CA GLY A 173 2.33 6.85 -14.04
C GLY A 173 3.20 5.60 -13.75
N ARG A 174 2.62 4.39 -13.83
CA ARG A 174 3.32 3.12 -13.54
C ARG A 174 4.14 2.59 -14.72
N LEU A 175 4.20 3.31 -15.81
CA LEU A 175 5.01 2.95 -16.98
C LEU A 175 6.47 2.66 -16.59
N GLY A 176 7.06 3.49 -15.72
CA GLY A 176 8.43 3.30 -15.25
C GLY A 176 8.66 1.95 -14.56
N LEU A 177 7.72 1.52 -13.71
CA LEU A 177 7.81 0.20 -13.05
C LEU A 177 7.64 -0.96 -14.05
N ALA A 178 6.78 -0.78 -15.06
CA ALA A 178 6.62 -1.77 -16.13
C ALA A 178 7.91 -1.90 -16.95
N LEU A 179 8.58 -0.79 -17.28
CA LEU A 179 9.87 -0.80 -17.97
C LEU A 179 10.98 -1.49 -17.16
N VAL A 180 11.06 -1.21 -15.85
CA VAL A 180 12.00 -1.91 -14.96
C VAL A 180 11.72 -3.42 -14.93
N GLY A 181 10.45 -3.82 -14.87
CA GLY A 181 10.06 -5.23 -14.92
C GLY A 181 10.48 -5.91 -16.23
N VAL A 182 10.26 -5.24 -17.37
CA VAL A 182 10.70 -5.73 -18.68
C VAL A 182 12.22 -5.83 -18.75
N GLY A 183 12.96 -4.83 -18.23
CA GLY A 183 14.42 -4.87 -18.17
C GLY A 183 14.94 -6.03 -17.32
N ALA A 184 14.30 -6.32 -16.19
CA ALA A 184 14.65 -7.45 -15.35
C ALA A 184 14.40 -8.80 -16.05
N VAL A 185 13.24 -8.94 -16.72
CA VAL A 185 12.92 -10.13 -17.53
C VAL A 185 13.92 -10.27 -18.68
N TYR A 186 14.23 -9.18 -19.37
CA TYR A 186 15.23 -9.18 -20.44
C TYR A 186 16.61 -9.66 -19.93
N GLN A 187 17.11 -9.14 -18.81
CA GLN A 187 18.39 -9.58 -18.23
C GLN A 187 18.38 -11.07 -17.87
N PHE A 188 17.25 -11.56 -17.36
CA PHE A 188 17.09 -12.97 -17.02
C PHE A 188 17.09 -13.83 -18.29
N VAL A 189 16.28 -13.45 -19.30
CA VAL A 189 16.11 -14.19 -20.54
C VAL A 189 17.33 -14.06 -21.45
N ASN A 190 18.00 -12.92 -21.48
CA ASN A 190 19.17 -12.67 -22.34
C ASN A 190 20.27 -13.72 -22.16
N ARG A 191 20.54 -14.16 -20.95
CA ARG A 191 21.51 -15.23 -20.67
C ARG A 191 21.21 -16.52 -21.40
N PHE A 192 19.93 -16.76 -21.72
CA PHE A 192 19.45 -17.99 -22.33
C PHE A 192 19.31 -17.95 -23.84
N ILE A 193 19.00 -16.78 -24.38
CA ILE A 193 18.75 -16.59 -25.81
C ILE A 193 19.73 -15.58 -26.45
N GLU A 194 20.87 -15.36 -25.79
CA GLU A 194 21.89 -14.40 -26.24
C GLU A 194 22.27 -14.58 -27.71
N GLN A 195 22.38 -15.84 -28.15
CA GLN A 195 22.69 -16.18 -29.54
C GLN A 195 21.59 -15.70 -30.51
N TYR A 196 20.32 -15.83 -30.13
CA TYR A 196 19.20 -15.39 -30.96
C TYR A 196 18.98 -13.89 -30.85
N ILE A 197 19.12 -13.33 -29.65
CA ILE A 197 18.98 -11.87 -29.43
C ILE A 197 20.07 -11.12 -30.17
N SER A 198 21.33 -11.59 -30.16
CA SER A 198 22.43 -10.93 -30.87
C SER A 198 22.23 -10.91 -32.38
N GLN A 199 21.70 -12.00 -32.97
CA GLN A 199 21.31 -12.03 -34.38
C GLN A 199 20.21 -11.02 -34.70
N VAL A 200 19.11 -11.08 -33.95
CA VAL A 200 17.98 -10.11 -34.10
C VAL A 200 18.44 -8.68 -33.88
N PHE A 201 19.29 -8.43 -32.86
CA PHE A 201 19.79 -7.11 -32.57
C PHE A 201 20.71 -6.57 -33.67
N ASN A 202 21.57 -7.42 -34.22
CA ASN A 202 22.41 -7.04 -35.37
C ASN A 202 21.57 -6.73 -36.61
N GLU A 203 20.56 -7.54 -36.89
CA GLU A 203 19.62 -7.26 -37.99
C GLU A 203 18.86 -5.94 -37.78
N LEU A 204 18.43 -5.68 -36.52
CA LEU A 204 17.77 -4.42 -36.15
C LEU A 204 18.69 -3.20 -36.33
N LEU A 205 19.98 -3.30 -36.05
CA LEU A 205 20.95 -2.20 -36.22
C LEU A 205 21.14 -1.82 -37.71
N HIS A 206 20.86 -2.72 -38.63
CA HIS A 206 20.89 -2.43 -40.08
C HIS A 206 19.59 -1.75 -40.58
N LEU A 207 18.54 -1.66 -39.75
CA LEU A 207 17.32 -0.98 -40.09
C LEU A 207 17.49 0.54 -40.05
N SER A 208 16.69 1.25 -40.84
CA SER A 208 16.62 2.71 -40.79
C SER A 208 16.26 3.19 -39.36
N LEU A 209 16.80 4.33 -38.95
CA LEU A 209 16.50 4.95 -37.65
C LEU A 209 14.97 5.11 -37.45
N LEU A 210 14.24 5.43 -38.54
CA LEU A 210 12.77 5.55 -38.51
C LEU A 210 12.11 4.23 -38.07
N LEU A 211 12.56 3.10 -38.63
CA LEU A 211 11.99 1.79 -38.33
C LEU A 211 12.30 1.36 -36.90
N LEU A 212 13.50 1.65 -36.40
CA LEU A 212 13.87 1.43 -34.99
C LEU A 212 12.98 2.25 -34.04
N LEU A 213 12.71 3.52 -34.37
CA LEU A 213 11.80 4.36 -33.57
C LEU A 213 10.35 3.82 -33.60
N VAL A 214 9.88 3.30 -34.73
CA VAL A 214 8.54 2.70 -34.84
C VAL A 214 8.44 1.43 -34.00
N ILE A 215 9.41 0.52 -34.09
CA ILE A 215 9.44 -0.72 -33.31
C ILE A 215 9.55 -0.40 -31.82
N GLY A 216 10.47 0.48 -31.43
CA GLY A 216 10.61 0.92 -30.03
C GLY A 216 9.34 1.57 -29.49
N GLY A 217 8.71 2.43 -30.29
CA GLY A 217 7.42 3.04 -29.96
C GLY A 217 6.29 2.01 -29.79
N ALA A 218 6.22 1.01 -30.66
CA ALA A 218 5.24 -0.07 -30.56
C ALA A 218 5.43 -0.91 -29.30
N VAL A 219 6.68 -1.26 -28.96
CA VAL A 219 7.00 -1.98 -27.71
C VAL A 219 6.60 -1.15 -26.48
N LEU A 220 6.96 0.14 -26.45
CA LEU A 220 6.58 1.03 -25.36
C LEU A 220 5.04 1.16 -25.24
N PHE A 221 4.34 1.23 -26.36
CA PHE A 221 2.88 1.26 -26.39
C PHE A 221 2.27 -0.02 -25.81
N LEU A 222 2.77 -1.20 -26.18
CA LEU A 222 2.31 -2.48 -25.64
C LEU A 222 2.56 -2.57 -24.11
N ILE A 223 3.73 -2.15 -23.63
CA ILE A 223 4.05 -2.07 -22.21
C ILE A 223 3.09 -1.12 -21.49
N TYR A 224 2.78 0.01 -22.11
CA TYR A 224 1.83 0.98 -21.55
C TYR A 224 0.42 0.40 -21.46
N VAL A 225 -0.09 -0.21 -22.51
CA VAL A 225 -1.41 -0.89 -22.51
C VAL A 225 -1.43 -2.01 -21.47
N GLY A 226 -0.36 -2.82 -21.39
CA GLY A 226 -0.21 -3.84 -20.37
C GLY A 226 -0.28 -3.27 -18.95
N SER A 227 0.35 -2.12 -18.70
CA SER A 227 0.30 -1.45 -17.39
C SER A 227 -1.11 -0.98 -17.02
N ILE A 228 -1.90 -0.51 -17.99
CA ILE A 228 -3.32 -0.17 -17.82
C ILE A 228 -4.13 -1.41 -17.46
N LEU A 229 -3.92 -2.51 -18.18
CA LEU A 229 -4.61 -3.77 -17.92
C LEU A 229 -4.33 -4.27 -16.50
N VAL A 230 -3.07 -4.27 -16.09
CA VAL A 230 -2.68 -4.66 -14.72
C VAL A 230 -3.37 -3.76 -13.68
N PHE A 231 -3.50 -2.46 -13.95
CA PHE A 231 -4.22 -1.55 -13.06
C PHE A 231 -5.70 -1.92 -12.94
N VAL A 232 -6.36 -2.18 -14.07
CA VAL A 232 -7.78 -2.59 -14.11
C VAL A 232 -7.99 -3.94 -13.41
N LEU A 233 -7.11 -4.92 -13.64
CA LEU A 233 -7.16 -6.22 -12.98
C LEU A 233 -7.00 -6.08 -11.45
N ARG A 234 -6.18 -5.14 -11.00
CA ARG A 234 -5.92 -4.89 -9.57
C ARG A 234 -7.07 -4.18 -8.88
N TYR A 235 -7.68 -3.17 -9.50
CA TYR A 235 -8.69 -2.30 -8.88
C TYR A 235 -10.10 -2.48 -9.43
N GLY A 236 -10.29 -3.38 -10.37
CA GLY A 236 -11.60 -3.66 -10.96
C GLY A 236 -12.61 -4.12 -9.94
N SER A 237 -13.88 -3.97 -10.25
CA SER A 237 -15.01 -4.22 -9.34
C SER A 237 -14.91 -3.47 -8.02
N PHE A 238 -14.30 -2.27 -8.03
CA PHE A 238 -14.21 -1.44 -6.84
C PHE A 238 -15.60 -1.09 -6.31
N ARG A 239 -15.78 -1.33 -5.01
CA ARG A 239 -16.99 -0.96 -4.27
C ARG A 239 -16.62 -0.47 -2.88
N ALA A 240 -17.24 0.61 -2.44
CA ALA A 240 -17.19 1.10 -1.08
C ALA A 240 -18.60 1.11 -0.52
N THR A 241 -18.84 0.47 0.62
CA THR A 241 -20.13 0.38 1.26
C THR A 241 -20.02 0.88 2.69
N LEU A 242 -20.94 1.75 3.09
CA LEU A 242 -21.05 2.25 4.46
C LEU A 242 -22.32 1.68 5.10
N ASN A 243 -22.15 0.97 6.21
CA ASN A 243 -23.24 0.51 7.03
C ASN A 243 -23.03 1.01 8.47
N LYS A 244 -23.86 1.96 8.92
CA LYS A 244 -23.72 2.69 10.19
C LYS A 244 -22.33 3.35 10.27
N ARG A 245 -21.40 2.82 11.08
CA ARG A 245 -20.03 3.30 11.23
C ARG A 245 -18.97 2.35 10.67
N ARG A 246 -19.40 1.24 10.05
CA ARG A 246 -18.48 0.27 9.41
C ARG A 246 -18.39 0.55 7.93
N MET A 247 -17.19 0.69 7.46
CA MET A 247 -16.87 0.86 6.04
C MET A 247 -16.28 -0.42 5.50
N THR A 248 -16.82 -0.89 4.38
CA THR A 248 -16.33 -2.05 3.63
C THR A 248 -15.81 -1.58 2.29
N ILE A 249 -14.56 -1.87 1.98
CA ILE A 249 -13.95 -1.58 0.69
C ILE A 249 -13.57 -2.89 0.04
N GLY A 250 -14.09 -3.14 -1.15
CA GLY A 250 -13.79 -4.31 -1.96
C GLY A 250 -13.28 -3.93 -3.34
N TYR A 251 -12.21 -4.57 -3.81
CA TYR A 251 -11.65 -4.37 -5.15
C TYR A 251 -10.86 -5.58 -5.63
N GLY A 252 -10.59 -5.62 -6.93
CA GLY A 252 -9.78 -6.62 -7.60
C GLY A 252 -10.59 -7.61 -8.42
N LEU A 253 -10.26 -7.72 -9.72
CA LEU A 253 -10.86 -8.71 -10.63
C LEU A 253 -10.19 -10.07 -10.48
N VAL A 254 -8.88 -10.07 -10.32
CA VAL A 254 -8.04 -11.28 -10.24
C VAL A 254 -7.82 -11.66 -8.80
N ASN A 255 -7.19 -10.80 -8.03
CA ASN A 255 -7.03 -10.95 -6.58
C ASN A 255 -8.06 -10.07 -5.91
N ARG A 256 -9.10 -10.67 -5.35
CA ARG A 256 -10.15 -9.95 -4.66
C ARG A 256 -9.72 -9.65 -3.22
N THR A 257 -9.70 -8.39 -2.90
CA THR A 257 -9.44 -7.88 -1.54
C THR A 257 -10.71 -7.22 -1.01
N GLU A 258 -11.09 -7.57 0.20
CA GLU A 258 -12.21 -6.95 0.91
C GLU A 258 -11.77 -6.63 2.33
N VAL A 259 -11.75 -5.35 2.67
CA VAL A 259 -11.36 -4.84 3.98
C VAL A 259 -12.55 -4.17 4.65
N VAL A 260 -12.76 -4.49 5.92
CA VAL A 260 -13.81 -3.90 6.75
C VAL A 260 -13.17 -3.24 7.95
N PHE A 261 -13.50 -1.98 8.18
CA PHE A 261 -12.97 -1.22 9.31
C PHE A 261 -14.01 -0.24 9.86
N HIS A 262 -13.80 0.21 11.09
CA HIS A 262 -14.61 1.27 11.69
C HIS A 262 -14.05 2.65 11.30
N GLN A 263 -14.93 3.61 11.02
CA GLN A 263 -14.53 5.00 10.71
C GLN A 263 -13.64 5.62 11.80
N ASP A 264 -13.81 5.22 13.05
CA ASP A 264 -13.02 5.73 14.20
C ASP A 264 -11.56 5.27 14.18
N LYS A 265 -11.23 4.21 13.41
CA LYS A 265 -9.85 3.71 13.24
C LYS A 265 -9.05 4.52 12.22
N VAL A 266 -9.69 5.38 11.45
CA VAL A 266 -9.01 6.23 10.47
C VAL A 266 -8.16 7.27 11.19
N GLN A 267 -6.85 7.26 10.88
CA GLN A 267 -5.87 8.18 11.45
C GLN A 267 -5.68 9.42 10.58
N ALA A 268 -5.62 9.21 9.26
CA ALA A 268 -5.54 10.31 8.29
C ALA A 268 -6.19 9.93 6.96
N LEU A 269 -6.66 10.95 6.27
CA LEU A 269 -7.05 10.87 4.87
C LEU A 269 -5.95 11.54 4.04
N VAL A 270 -5.50 10.87 3.00
CA VAL A 270 -4.50 11.38 2.07
C VAL A 270 -5.08 11.48 0.67
N ILE A 271 -5.04 12.67 0.10
CA ILE A 271 -5.44 12.97 -1.28
C ILE A 271 -4.18 13.13 -2.12
N GLU A 272 -3.98 12.24 -3.07
CA GLU A 272 -2.80 12.23 -3.93
C GLU A 272 -3.17 12.63 -5.37
N GLU A 273 -2.51 13.68 -5.84
CA GLU A 273 -2.63 14.18 -7.21
C GLU A 273 -1.23 14.21 -7.84
N ASN A 274 -0.92 13.27 -8.73
CA ASN A 274 0.28 13.45 -9.54
C ASN A 274 0.04 14.58 -10.58
N TRP A 275 1.10 15.11 -11.19
CA TRP A 275 1.02 16.23 -12.12
C TRP A 275 0.09 15.94 -13.31
N ILE A 276 0.01 14.69 -13.79
CA ILE A 276 -0.90 14.27 -14.86
C ILE A 276 -2.34 14.27 -14.34
N LYS A 277 -2.62 13.60 -13.21
CA LYS A 277 -3.96 13.54 -12.60
C LYS A 277 -4.51 14.95 -12.33
N ARG A 278 -3.65 15.85 -11.86
CA ARG A 278 -4.01 17.26 -11.61
C ARG A 278 -4.44 17.97 -12.89
N ARG A 279 -3.77 17.74 -14.04
CA ARG A 279 -4.17 18.30 -15.33
C ARG A 279 -5.60 17.89 -15.74
N PHE A 280 -6.02 16.67 -15.33
CA PHE A 280 -7.37 16.13 -15.56
C PHE A 280 -8.31 16.30 -14.37
N LYS A 281 -7.93 17.10 -13.36
CA LYS A 281 -8.71 17.35 -12.13
C LYS A 281 -9.17 16.05 -11.45
N ARG A 282 -8.25 15.09 -11.33
CA ARG A 282 -8.47 13.78 -10.72
C ARG A 282 -7.51 13.54 -9.57
N ALA A 283 -7.98 12.81 -8.57
CA ALA A 283 -7.21 12.46 -7.38
C ALA A 283 -7.37 11.00 -7.02
N HIS A 284 -6.44 10.51 -6.23
CA HIS A 284 -6.46 9.22 -5.56
C HIS A 284 -6.64 9.44 -4.07
N LEU A 285 -7.58 8.73 -3.45
CA LEU A 285 -7.81 8.83 -2.02
C LEU A 285 -7.27 7.59 -1.32
N SER A 286 -6.51 7.79 -0.28
CA SER A 286 -6.06 6.72 0.61
C SER A 286 -6.31 7.09 2.07
N LEU A 287 -6.52 6.07 2.89
CA LEU A 287 -6.66 6.20 4.33
C LEU A 287 -5.44 5.60 5.02
N HIS A 288 -4.98 6.28 6.04
CA HIS A 288 -4.12 5.67 7.03
C HIS A 288 -5.00 5.17 8.16
N ILE A 289 -5.03 3.87 8.35
CA ILE A 289 -5.76 3.22 9.43
C ILE A 289 -4.77 2.53 10.35
N ILE A 290 -5.10 2.46 11.63
CA ILE A 290 -4.40 1.52 12.49
C ILE A 290 -5.06 0.18 12.29
N SER A 291 -4.32 -0.79 11.78
CA SER A 291 -4.74 -2.17 11.78
C SER A 291 -4.84 -2.67 13.23
N ALA A 292 -5.50 -3.76 13.42
CA ALA A 292 -5.61 -4.34 14.74
C ALA A 292 -4.26 -4.76 15.36
N SER A 293 -3.23 -4.91 14.52
CA SER A 293 -1.85 -5.17 14.93
C SER A 293 -1.10 -3.95 15.50
N GLY A 294 -1.75 -2.77 15.58
CA GLY A 294 -1.08 -1.53 15.97
C GLY A 294 -0.26 -0.88 14.86
N GLU A 295 0.01 -1.61 13.77
CA GLU A 295 0.71 -1.06 12.62
C GLU A 295 -0.21 -0.20 11.77
N GLU A 296 0.35 0.84 11.21
CA GLU A 296 -0.35 1.66 10.24
C GLU A 296 -0.42 0.99 8.88
N GLU A 297 -1.62 0.88 8.36
CA GLU A 297 -1.87 0.37 7.02
C GLU A 297 -2.42 1.47 6.12
N LYS A 298 -1.83 1.62 4.94
CA LYS A 298 -2.34 2.50 3.91
C LYS A 298 -3.39 1.77 3.07
N LEU A 299 -4.65 2.11 3.29
CA LEU A 299 -5.78 1.52 2.60
C LEU A 299 -6.25 2.41 1.45
N LEU A 300 -6.54 1.79 0.30
CA LEU A 300 -7.17 2.48 -0.81
C LEU A 300 -8.62 2.84 -0.46
N LEU A 301 -8.94 4.14 -0.44
CA LEU A 301 -10.31 4.61 -0.26
C LEU A 301 -11.04 4.80 -1.60
N HIS A 302 -10.36 5.40 -2.58
CA HIS A 302 -10.89 5.59 -3.93
C HIS A 302 -9.75 5.66 -4.96
N PRO A 303 -9.75 4.80 -5.98
CA PRO A 303 -8.63 4.72 -6.94
C PRO A 303 -8.51 5.95 -7.84
N PHE A 304 -9.64 6.62 -8.13
CA PHE A 304 -9.66 7.69 -9.12
C PHE A 304 -10.96 8.51 -9.05
N ILE A 305 -10.97 9.63 -8.33
CA ILE A 305 -12.13 10.51 -8.15
C ILE A 305 -11.92 11.87 -8.81
N ARG A 306 -12.98 12.52 -9.26
CA ARG A 306 -12.91 13.95 -9.66
C ARG A 306 -12.72 14.80 -8.41
N VAL A 307 -11.85 15.80 -8.51
CA VAL A 307 -11.58 16.70 -7.37
C VAL A 307 -12.86 17.40 -6.90
N ALA A 308 -13.77 17.74 -7.84
CA ALA A 308 -15.06 18.34 -7.51
C ALA A 308 -16.00 17.42 -6.70
N ASP A 309 -15.87 16.11 -6.87
CA ASP A 309 -16.75 15.12 -6.23
C ASP A 309 -16.22 14.68 -4.85
N ILE A 310 -14.98 15.05 -4.49
CA ILE A 310 -14.35 14.64 -3.24
C ILE A 310 -15.17 15.08 -2.03
N ASP A 311 -15.61 16.33 -1.99
CA ASP A 311 -16.36 16.86 -0.86
C ASP A 311 -17.70 16.12 -0.67
N HIS A 312 -18.40 15.84 -1.77
CA HIS A 312 -19.64 15.04 -1.74
C HIS A 312 -19.38 13.61 -1.25
N PHE A 313 -18.33 12.97 -1.75
CA PHE A 313 -17.93 11.63 -1.32
C PHE A 313 -17.55 11.60 0.17
N LEU A 314 -16.77 12.56 0.64
CA LEU A 314 -16.34 12.63 2.05
C LEU A 314 -17.51 12.92 2.99
N LYS A 315 -18.43 13.83 2.64
CA LYS A 315 -19.64 14.11 3.43
C LYS A 315 -20.47 12.84 3.65
N ARG A 316 -20.50 11.97 2.64
CA ARG A 316 -21.28 10.73 2.67
C ARG A 316 -20.58 9.60 3.43
N PHE A 317 -19.30 9.35 3.16
CA PHE A 317 -18.56 8.20 3.68
C PHE A 317 -17.68 8.50 4.89
N LEU A 318 -17.17 9.72 5.01
CA LEU A 318 -16.26 10.14 6.07
C LEU A 318 -16.51 11.59 6.49
N PRO A 319 -17.66 11.92 7.08
CA PRO A 319 -18.09 13.29 7.37
C PRO A 319 -17.16 14.05 8.33
N ARG A 320 -16.31 13.35 9.07
CA ARG A 320 -15.28 13.95 9.93
C ARG A 320 -14.19 14.66 9.14
N PHE A 321 -13.92 14.22 7.90
CA PHE A 321 -12.91 14.78 7.03
C PHE A 321 -13.51 15.81 6.08
N LYS A 322 -13.94 16.95 6.62
CA LYS A 322 -14.38 18.08 5.80
C LYS A 322 -13.19 18.65 5.03
N GLN A 323 -13.41 19.09 3.80
CA GLN A 323 -12.37 19.78 3.06
C GLN A 323 -12.04 21.11 3.77
N LEU A 324 -10.83 21.21 4.26
CA LEU A 324 -10.23 22.42 4.80
C LEU A 324 -9.17 22.89 3.81
N THR A 325 -9.22 24.14 3.41
CA THR A 325 -8.21 24.73 2.53
C THR A 325 -7.03 25.21 3.37
N PRO A 326 -5.82 24.69 3.17
CA PRO A 326 -4.65 25.14 3.92
C PRO A 326 -4.25 26.56 3.41
N GLU A 327 -4.16 27.50 4.32
CA GLU A 327 -3.92 28.91 3.98
C GLU A 327 -2.45 29.31 4.16
N LYS A 328 -1.80 28.82 5.22
CA LYS A 328 -0.43 29.20 5.57
C LYS A 328 0.58 28.51 4.67
N ARG A 329 1.59 29.26 4.20
CA ARG A 329 2.64 28.75 3.32
C ARG A 329 3.85 28.29 4.11
N ALA A 330 4.55 27.29 3.61
CA ALA A 330 5.88 26.92 4.07
C ALA A 330 6.89 28.05 3.72
N VAL A 331 7.94 28.15 4.51
CA VAL A 331 8.99 29.18 4.36
C VAL A 331 9.78 28.96 3.06
N ASP A 332 9.83 29.95 2.19
CA ASP A 332 10.49 29.88 0.87
C ASP A 332 11.97 29.45 0.97
N ARG A 333 12.68 29.91 1.99
CA ARG A 333 14.10 29.54 2.25
C ARG A 333 14.29 28.04 2.53
N GLY A 334 13.27 27.33 2.98
CA GLY A 334 13.30 25.89 3.26
C GLY A 334 13.40 25.03 1.98
N PHE A 335 13.03 25.56 0.82
CA PHE A 335 13.08 24.84 -0.45
C PHE A 335 14.46 24.25 -0.77
N PHE A 336 15.52 25.02 -0.57
CA PHE A 336 16.89 24.57 -0.83
C PHE A 336 17.25 23.28 -0.05
N TYR A 337 16.80 23.17 1.19
CA TYR A 337 17.08 22.03 2.05
C TYR A 337 16.33 20.76 1.65
N ILE A 338 15.15 20.91 1.03
CA ILE A 338 14.39 19.77 0.51
C ILE A 338 14.97 19.25 -0.80
N VAL A 339 15.35 20.15 -1.71
CA VAL A 339 15.69 19.80 -3.09
C VAL A 339 17.13 19.34 -3.24
N ARG A 340 18.05 19.83 -2.40
CA ARG A 340 19.50 19.57 -2.57
C ARG A 340 19.87 18.08 -2.64
N TRP A 341 19.36 17.26 -1.73
CA TRP A 341 19.71 15.84 -1.67
C TRP A 341 19.16 15.03 -2.85
N PRO A 342 17.86 15.11 -3.19
CA PRO A 342 17.35 14.47 -4.40
C PRO A 342 18.05 14.92 -5.68
N LEU A 343 18.37 16.22 -5.79
CA LEU A 343 19.09 16.75 -6.95
C LEU A 343 20.51 16.20 -7.05
N LEU A 344 21.25 16.20 -5.95
CA LEU A 344 22.62 15.66 -5.89
C LEU A 344 22.65 14.14 -6.14
N SER A 345 21.73 13.38 -5.54
CA SER A 345 21.64 11.93 -5.76
C SER A 345 21.32 11.61 -7.23
N TYR A 346 20.40 12.34 -7.84
CA TYR A 346 20.08 12.18 -9.26
C TYR A 346 21.25 12.57 -10.16
N ALA A 347 21.91 13.69 -9.88
CA ALA A 347 23.09 14.12 -10.62
C ALA A 347 24.25 13.10 -10.52
N SER A 348 24.50 12.55 -9.32
CA SER A 348 25.54 11.53 -9.15
C SER A 348 25.20 10.23 -9.89
N LEU A 349 23.93 9.79 -9.83
CA LEU A 349 23.45 8.63 -10.57
C LEU A 349 23.62 8.82 -12.08
N LEU A 350 23.24 9.98 -12.61
CA LEU A 350 23.43 10.30 -14.03
C LEU A 350 24.92 10.32 -14.42
N THR A 351 25.77 10.85 -13.56
CA THR A 351 27.23 10.87 -13.81
C THR A 351 27.80 9.47 -13.91
N VAL A 352 27.44 8.58 -12.96
CA VAL A 352 27.87 7.18 -12.99
C VAL A 352 27.32 6.45 -14.23
N LEU A 353 26.02 6.64 -14.52
CA LEU A 353 25.39 6.04 -15.68
C LEU A 353 26.03 6.50 -16.98
N ASN A 354 26.26 7.81 -17.15
CA ASN A 354 26.92 8.35 -18.35
C ASN A 354 28.37 7.89 -18.46
N GLY A 355 29.11 7.80 -17.35
CA GLY A 355 30.44 7.22 -17.33
C GLY A 355 30.45 5.77 -17.86
N ALA A 356 29.50 4.97 -17.42
CA ALA A 356 29.33 3.61 -17.92
C ALA A 356 28.94 3.59 -19.43
N LEU A 357 27.98 4.43 -19.84
CA LEU A 357 27.57 4.52 -21.24
C LEU A 357 28.70 4.96 -22.17
N ILE A 358 29.52 5.93 -21.76
CA ILE A 358 30.67 6.39 -22.52
C ILE A 358 31.74 5.26 -22.69
N TYR A 359 31.85 4.39 -21.69
CA TYR A 359 32.78 3.26 -21.74
C TYR A 359 32.28 2.11 -22.62
N TRP A 360 30.95 1.80 -22.56
CA TRP A 360 30.39 0.60 -23.19
C TRP A 360 29.77 0.83 -24.58
N LEU A 361 29.41 2.07 -24.94
CA LEU A 361 28.72 2.37 -26.19
C LEU A 361 29.67 2.79 -27.31
N PRO A 362 29.29 2.50 -28.58
CA PRO A 362 30.00 3.01 -29.77
C PRO A 362 30.11 4.53 -29.78
N GLU A 363 31.14 5.08 -30.43
CA GLU A 363 31.39 6.52 -30.48
C GLU A 363 30.21 7.35 -30.97
N SER A 364 29.48 6.82 -31.92
CA SER A 364 28.31 7.49 -32.54
C SER A 364 27.16 7.83 -31.57
N ILE A 365 27.00 7.09 -30.45
CA ILE A 365 25.87 7.22 -29.52
C ILE A 365 26.29 7.42 -28.06
N ARG A 366 27.60 7.33 -27.74
CA ARG A 366 28.11 7.37 -26.35
C ARG A 366 27.75 8.64 -25.58
N TYR A 367 27.56 9.75 -26.25
CA TYR A 367 27.20 11.03 -25.62
C TYR A 367 25.71 11.29 -25.50
N LEU A 368 24.85 10.43 -26.07
CA LEU A 368 23.39 10.60 -25.98
C LEU A 368 22.89 10.64 -24.53
N GLY A 369 23.57 9.92 -23.64
CA GLY A 369 23.24 9.93 -22.21
C GLY A 369 23.34 11.30 -21.56
N LEU A 370 24.17 12.21 -22.09
CA LEU A 370 24.31 13.57 -21.57
C LEU A 370 23.02 14.39 -21.69
N ILE A 371 22.12 14.03 -22.62
CA ILE A 371 20.79 14.65 -22.76
C ILE A 371 19.98 14.49 -21.47
N LEU A 372 20.20 13.41 -20.70
CA LEU A 372 19.50 13.18 -19.45
C LEU A 372 19.79 14.26 -18.38
N PHE A 373 20.94 14.97 -18.48
CA PHE A 373 21.24 16.09 -17.59
C PHE A 373 20.30 17.29 -17.78
N LEU A 374 19.61 17.42 -18.92
CA LEU A 374 18.58 18.44 -19.14
C LEU A 374 17.37 18.27 -18.20
N PHE A 375 17.15 17.07 -17.65
CA PHE A 375 16.10 16.84 -16.66
C PHE A 375 16.42 17.43 -15.28
N LEU A 376 17.69 17.74 -14.96
CA LEU A 376 18.05 18.39 -13.69
C LEU A 376 17.44 19.78 -13.53
N PRO A 377 17.67 20.73 -14.45
CA PRO A 377 17.02 22.03 -14.35
C PRO A 377 15.50 21.94 -14.45
N LEU A 378 14.98 21.04 -15.28
CA LEU A 378 13.52 20.81 -15.36
C LEU A 378 12.95 20.36 -14.00
N TYR A 379 13.59 19.38 -13.35
CA TYR A 379 13.22 18.93 -12.01
C TYR A 379 13.25 20.09 -11.00
N TYR A 380 14.32 20.89 -11.01
CA TYR A 380 14.48 22.05 -10.12
C TYR A 380 13.33 23.05 -10.29
N ILE A 381 12.99 23.39 -11.55
CA ILE A 381 11.92 24.35 -11.88
C ILE A 381 10.57 23.80 -11.41
N LEU A 382 10.26 22.53 -11.69
CA LEU A 382 9.02 21.88 -11.28
C LEU A 382 8.90 21.81 -9.75
N ALA A 383 9.97 21.40 -9.07
CA ALA A 383 10.04 21.32 -7.63
C ALA A 383 9.89 22.71 -6.97
N ARG A 384 10.51 23.74 -7.55
CA ARG A 384 10.39 25.13 -7.06
C ARG A 384 8.97 25.66 -7.21
N SER A 385 8.35 25.40 -8.36
CA SER A 385 6.95 25.77 -8.60
C SER A 385 6.02 25.05 -7.62
N GLY A 386 6.24 23.75 -7.42
CA GLY A 386 5.44 22.96 -6.49
C GLY A 386 5.61 23.40 -5.05
N TYR A 387 6.82 23.61 -4.58
CA TYR A 387 7.09 23.99 -3.19
C TYR A 387 6.40 25.30 -2.79
N LYS A 388 6.28 26.27 -3.70
CA LYS A 388 5.51 27.50 -3.46
C LYS A 388 4.05 27.25 -3.06
N ASN A 389 3.52 26.08 -3.43
CA ASN A 389 2.16 25.64 -3.12
C ASN A 389 2.10 24.74 -1.87
N THR A 390 3.25 24.45 -1.25
CA THR A 390 3.29 23.72 0.03
C THR A 390 2.71 24.58 1.13
N ARG A 391 1.63 24.10 1.75
CA ARG A 391 0.83 24.85 2.71
C ARG A 391 0.35 23.96 3.85
N TYR A 392 0.03 24.58 4.97
CA TYR A 392 -0.63 23.93 6.08
C TYR A 392 -1.80 24.78 6.58
N GLY A 393 -2.65 24.18 7.38
CA GLY A 393 -3.74 24.86 8.05
C GLY A 393 -4.33 23.97 9.14
N TYR A 394 -5.02 24.57 10.06
CA TYR A 394 -5.76 23.86 11.08
C TYR A 394 -7.04 24.63 11.39
N GLN A 395 -8.10 23.88 11.63
CA GLN A 395 -9.38 24.45 12.01
C GLN A 395 -10.15 23.43 12.86
N ASN A 396 -10.73 23.86 13.95
CA ASN A 396 -11.43 22.99 14.89
C ASN A 396 -10.57 21.79 15.32
N ASP A 397 -10.98 20.57 14.94
CA ASP A 397 -10.30 19.31 15.28
C ASP A 397 -9.49 18.73 14.11
N LEU A 398 -9.25 19.46 13.05
CA LEU A 398 -8.61 18.97 11.83
C LEU A 398 -7.35 19.77 11.49
N PHE A 399 -6.24 19.07 11.28
CA PHE A 399 -5.01 19.60 10.72
C PHE A 399 -4.89 19.19 9.26
N VAL A 400 -4.47 20.09 8.40
CA VAL A 400 -4.28 19.85 6.97
C VAL A 400 -2.88 20.25 6.57
N LEU A 401 -2.20 19.35 5.89
CA LEU A 401 -0.89 19.57 5.32
C LEU A 401 -0.93 19.26 3.83
N ARG A 402 -0.62 20.23 3.00
CA ARG A 402 -0.43 20.08 1.56
C ARG A 402 1.04 20.17 1.23
N LYS A 403 1.59 19.08 0.71
CA LYS A 403 2.93 19.05 0.14
C LYS A 403 2.81 19.05 -1.37
N GLU A 404 3.62 19.86 -2.01
CA GLU A 404 3.68 19.90 -3.47
C GLU A 404 5.14 20.10 -3.87
N LEU A 405 5.75 19.07 -4.47
CA LEU A 405 7.00 19.22 -5.19
C LEU A 405 6.70 19.07 -6.69
N VAL A 406 6.58 17.86 -7.18
CA VAL A 406 6.06 17.53 -8.50
C VAL A 406 4.63 17.01 -8.38
N ASN A 407 4.42 16.13 -7.43
CA ASN A 407 3.12 15.60 -7.07
C ASN A 407 2.57 16.35 -5.86
N ARG A 408 1.25 16.52 -5.83
CA ARG A 408 0.53 17.12 -4.71
C ARG A 408 0.00 16.00 -3.81
N GLU A 409 0.29 16.13 -2.54
CA GLU A 409 -0.25 15.28 -1.49
C GLU A 409 -0.89 16.16 -0.42
N THR A 410 -2.18 15.98 -0.16
CA THR A 410 -2.91 16.70 0.88
C THR A 410 -3.33 15.72 1.96
N ILE A 411 -2.82 15.91 3.16
CA ILE A 411 -3.01 15.04 4.32
C ILE A 411 -3.96 15.76 5.27
N TYR A 412 -5.04 15.09 5.64
CA TYR A 412 -6.00 15.52 6.64
C TYR A 412 -5.86 14.64 7.86
N ALA A 413 -5.47 15.20 8.99
CA ALA A 413 -5.25 14.48 10.24
C ALA A 413 -6.12 15.09 11.36
N PRO A 414 -7.06 14.31 11.95
CA PRO A 414 -7.78 14.76 13.13
C PRO A 414 -6.82 14.97 14.30
N ARG A 415 -7.00 16.05 15.05
CA ARG A 415 -6.13 16.44 16.18
C ARG A 415 -5.90 15.32 17.20
N LEU A 416 -6.98 14.59 17.55
CA LEU A 416 -6.93 13.45 18.49
C LEU A 416 -6.16 12.23 17.97
N LYS A 417 -5.82 12.20 16.68
CA LYS A 417 -5.04 11.13 16.03
C LYS A 417 -3.58 11.49 15.84
N ILE A 418 -3.22 12.73 16.11
CA ILE A 418 -1.84 13.19 16.12
C ILE A 418 -1.24 12.84 17.48
N GLU A 419 -0.18 12.05 17.47
CA GLU A 419 0.53 11.60 18.66
C GLU A 419 1.59 12.63 19.09
N ALA A 420 2.32 13.14 18.11
CA ALA A 420 3.36 14.12 18.39
C ALA A 420 3.55 15.11 17.23
N PHE A 421 3.88 16.33 17.61
CA PHE A 421 4.53 17.30 16.75
C PHE A 421 6.01 17.36 17.12
N SER A 422 6.88 17.18 16.15
CA SER A 422 8.31 17.26 16.37
C SER A 422 8.98 18.26 15.44
N SER A 423 9.99 18.94 15.95
CA SER A 423 10.84 19.82 15.18
C SER A 423 12.26 19.29 15.17
N GLN A 424 12.92 19.38 14.04
CA GLN A 424 14.35 19.10 13.89
C GLN A 424 15.05 20.36 13.44
N VAL A 425 16.05 20.77 14.18
CA VAL A 425 16.84 21.97 13.90
C VAL A 425 18.31 21.58 13.81
N SER A 426 19.01 22.02 12.78
CA SER A 426 20.47 21.96 12.71
C SER A 426 21.03 23.36 12.97
N ARG A 427 22.28 23.49 13.37
CA ARG A 427 22.93 24.81 13.59
C ARG A 427 22.73 25.78 12.42
N PHE A 428 22.83 25.32 11.17
CA PHE A 428 22.62 26.14 9.98
C PHE A 428 21.17 26.58 9.77
N LEU A 429 20.20 25.85 10.32
CA LEU A 429 18.80 26.19 10.22
C LEU A 429 18.36 27.10 11.37
N GLU A 430 18.95 26.92 12.54
CA GLU A 430 18.74 27.73 13.74
C GLU A 430 19.11 29.21 13.49
N GLU A 431 20.30 29.47 12.90
CA GLU A 431 20.72 30.81 12.52
C GLU A 431 19.78 31.53 11.55
N LYS A 432 18.91 30.78 10.86
CA LYS A 432 17.95 31.30 9.86
C LYS A 432 16.51 31.31 10.36
N ASP A 433 16.28 30.95 11.62
CA ASP A 433 14.94 30.76 12.19
C ASP A 433 14.09 29.77 11.37
N ILE A 434 14.71 28.68 10.93
CA ILE A 434 14.05 27.63 10.14
C ILE A 434 14.16 26.31 10.87
N LEU A 435 13.04 25.63 11.03
CA LEU A 435 12.97 24.28 11.56
C LEU A 435 12.27 23.33 10.60
N LYS A 436 12.67 22.08 10.64
CA LYS A 436 11.99 21.00 9.93
C LYS A 436 10.87 20.48 10.81
N PHE A 437 9.65 20.60 10.33
CA PHE A 437 8.45 20.21 11.05
C PHE A 437 7.97 18.83 10.65
N GLN A 438 7.60 18.02 11.63
CA GLN A 438 7.10 16.66 11.43
C GLN A 438 5.87 16.41 12.29
N ILE A 439 4.94 15.63 11.75
CA ILE A 439 3.75 15.17 12.44
C ILE A 439 3.82 13.66 12.53
N THR A 440 3.73 13.13 13.73
CA THR A 440 3.62 11.70 13.96
C THR A 440 2.18 11.35 14.30
N LEU A 441 1.60 10.45 13.51
CA LEU A 441 0.29 9.89 13.80
C LEU A 441 0.42 8.67 14.70
N ARG A 442 -0.65 8.35 15.38
CA ARG A 442 -0.74 7.13 16.16
C ARG A 442 -0.54 5.92 15.25
N GLY A 443 0.45 5.06 15.56
CA GLY A 443 0.86 3.96 14.69
C GLY A 443 2.17 4.19 13.93
N SER A 444 2.92 5.27 14.28
CA SER A 444 4.28 5.56 13.81
C SER A 444 4.43 6.16 12.42
N SER A 445 3.36 6.49 11.69
CA SER A 445 3.52 7.28 10.45
C SER A 445 3.97 8.67 10.73
N VAL A 446 5.11 9.01 10.14
CA VAL A 446 5.70 10.34 10.22
C VAL A 446 5.51 11.10 8.91
N PHE A 447 4.78 12.20 8.98
CA PHE A 447 4.62 13.10 7.85
C PHE A 447 5.52 14.31 8.03
N GLN A 448 6.48 14.46 7.13
CA GLN A 448 7.32 15.66 7.07
C GLN A 448 6.48 16.79 6.48
N ALA A 449 6.27 17.83 7.26
CA ALA A 449 5.46 18.98 6.86
C ALA A 449 6.23 20.01 6.02
N GLY A 450 7.55 19.96 6.03
CA GLY A 450 8.40 20.93 5.38
C GLY A 450 9.19 21.78 6.37
N TYR A 451 9.55 22.99 5.96
CA TYR A 451 10.32 23.94 6.75
C TYR A 451 9.47 25.14 7.13
N PHE A 452 9.45 25.45 8.42
CA PHE A 452 8.64 26.50 9.02
C PHE A 452 9.51 27.40 9.93
N THR A 453 8.98 28.54 10.32
CA THR A 453 9.60 29.36 11.36
C THR A 453 9.29 28.83 12.76
N GLN A 454 10.10 29.17 13.76
CA GLN A 454 9.85 28.80 15.14
C GLN A 454 8.51 29.36 15.63
N ALA A 455 8.15 30.58 15.24
CA ALA A 455 6.87 31.20 15.59
C ALA A 455 5.66 30.39 15.05
N GLU A 456 5.71 29.94 13.80
CA GLU A 456 4.65 29.11 13.21
C GLU A 456 4.53 27.75 13.92
N PHE A 457 5.66 27.17 14.32
CA PHE A 457 5.65 25.92 15.07
C PHE A 457 4.98 26.06 16.45
N VAL A 458 5.31 27.13 17.17
CA VAL A 458 4.70 27.43 18.49
C VAL A 458 3.20 27.66 18.35
N GLU A 459 2.75 28.34 17.30
CA GLU A 459 1.33 28.57 17.03
C GLU A 459 0.57 27.25 16.82
N VAL A 460 1.12 26.34 15.98
CA VAL A 460 0.54 25.01 15.75
C VAL A 460 0.51 24.19 17.05
N LEU A 461 1.59 24.26 17.83
CA LEU A 461 1.68 23.56 19.10
C LEU A 461 0.63 24.07 20.10
N GLY A 462 0.41 25.40 20.17
CA GLY A 462 -0.64 26.02 20.98
C GLY A 462 -2.04 25.52 20.60
N TRP A 463 -2.35 25.41 19.29
CA TRP A 463 -3.59 24.81 18.82
C TRP A 463 -3.73 23.35 19.27
N TYR A 464 -2.67 22.57 19.18
CA TYR A 464 -2.67 21.16 19.59
C TYR A 464 -2.93 21.00 21.07
N GLN A 465 -2.25 21.78 21.91
CA GLN A 465 -2.35 21.72 23.38
C GLN A 465 -3.71 22.14 23.93
N GLN A 466 -4.46 22.98 23.25
CA GLN A 466 -5.81 23.41 23.68
C GLN A 466 -6.77 22.24 23.93
N THR A 467 -6.50 21.06 23.38
CA THR A 467 -7.31 19.85 23.58
C THR A 467 -7.12 19.28 25.00
N PHE A 468 -5.92 19.41 25.54
CA PHE A 468 -5.55 18.83 26.83
C PHE A 468 -5.82 19.79 27.99
N LEU A 469 -6.02 21.07 27.68
CA LEU A 469 -6.27 22.13 28.66
C LEU A 469 -7.77 22.39 28.89
N LYS A 470 -8.69 21.72 28.23
CA LYS A 470 -10.10 21.77 28.63
C LYS A 470 -10.23 21.11 30.01
N PRO A 471 -10.68 21.85 31.05
CA PRO A 471 -10.92 21.25 32.35
C PRO A 471 -11.89 20.09 32.19
N ILE A 472 -11.55 18.95 32.76
CA ILE A 472 -12.49 17.84 32.95
C ILE A 472 -13.69 18.44 33.67
N PRO A 473 -14.92 18.38 33.10
CA PRO A 473 -16.10 18.86 33.86
C PRO A 473 -16.07 18.16 35.19
N PRO A 474 -16.28 18.88 36.31
CA PRO A 474 -16.32 18.27 37.61
C PRO A 474 -17.30 17.11 37.53
N SER A 475 -16.87 15.91 37.86
CA SER A 475 -17.73 14.74 37.99
C SER A 475 -18.94 15.18 38.81
N ALA A 476 -20.13 15.02 38.21
CA ALA A 476 -21.39 15.29 38.91
C ALA A 476 -21.28 14.64 40.30
N GLY A 477 -21.31 15.46 41.30
CA GLY A 477 -21.08 15.03 42.67
C GLY A 477 -21.97 13.85 42.99
N THR A 478 -21.36 12.76 43.35
CA THR A 478 -22.02 11.78 44.19
C THR A 478 -22.27 12.49 45.50
N ASP A 479 -23.48 12.93 45.69
CA ASP A 479 -24.08 13.33 46.94
C ASP A 479 -23.85 12.16 47.91
N ARG A 480 -22.80 12.25 48.71
CA ARG A 480 -22.63 11.41 49.89
C ARG A 480 -23.26 12.19 51.02
N SER A 481 -24.59 11.92 51.20
CA SER A 481 -25.29 12.18 52.44
C SER A 481 -24.46 11.63 53.62
N ASP A 482 -24.31 12.46 54.57
CA ASP A 482 -23.80 12.27 55.91
C ASP A 482 -24.15 10.90 56.51
N GLY A 483 -23.13 10.12 56.83
CA GLY A 483 -23.22 8.89 57.62
C GLY A 483 -22.37 9.08 58.87
N GLU A 484 -23.04 9.34 59.96
CA GLU A 484 -22.62 9.41 61.35
C GLU A 484 -21.49 8.43 61.70
N TYR A 485 -20.40 8.94 62.20
CA TYR A 485 -19.43 8.14 62.97
C TYR A 485 -19.96 7.92 64.37
N VAL A 486 -20.37 6.68 64.65
CA VAL A 486 -20.53 6.20 66.02
C VAL A 486 -19.21 5.67 66.49
N GLU A 487 -18.59 6.38 67.46
CA GLU A 487 -17.52 5.85 68.32
C GLU A 487 -18.12 4.74 69.21
N GLU A 488 -17.54 3.54 69.16
CA GLU A 488 -17.60 2.61 70.30
C GLU A 488 -16.20 2.07 70.60
N THR A 489 -15.85 2.35 71.79
CA THR A 489 -14.81 1.93 72.76
C THR A 489 -14.01 0.65 72.42
#